data_f2ca34527fe85b49b0b5846abb130b1a
#
_entry.id   f2ca34527fe85b49b0b5846abb130b1a
#
_cell.length_a   1.000
_cell.length_b   1.000
_cell.length_c   1.000
_cell.angle_alpha   90.00
_cell.angle_beta   90.00
_cell.angle_gamma   90.00
#
_symmetry.space_group_name_H-M   'P 1'
#
loop_
_entity.id
_entity.type
_entity.pdbx_description
1 polymer ?
#
loop_
_entity_poly.entity_id
_entity_poly.type
_entity_poly.pdbx_seq_one_letter_code
_entity_poly.pdbx_strand_id
1 'polypeptide(L)'
;MAVPLLLLLLLLLPPLLLLLKPGLWRALRWLPADLAFTVRAVRCKRALRAFSLAAAAADPRSPEAGCSLARRLAQLARRRPAHTFLVHGARSFSYAQAERESNRAARALLSAQGWHGVPGSARPGDARGARSDGEDGTGGDGEAAPPLAPGATVALLLPASPEFLWLWFGLAKAGLRTAFVPTALRRGPLLHCLRSCGARALVLAPEFLESLEPDLPALRAMGLRLWATGPEAHRVGISNFLAEAAAQEDGPVPGYLSAPQSVMDTCLYIFTSGTTGLPKAARISHLKVLQCQGFYQLCGVHQEDVIYLALPLYHMSGSLLGIVGCLGIGATVVLKSRFSAGQFWEDCRQHEVTVFQYIGELCRYLVNQPPSEAERDHKVRLAVGSGLRPDTWERFVRRFGPVRVLETYGLTEGNVATINYTGQQGAVGRASWLYKRLFPFSLIRYDVTTGEPIRDARGHCVATSSGEPGLLVAPVTQQSPFLGYAGPPELGQGKLLKDVFRPGDVFFNTGDLLVCDEQGFLRFHDRTGDTYRWKGENVATTEVAEVFEALDFLLEVNIYGVTVPGHEGRAGMAALVLRPQQALDLAQLYAHVSENLPSYAWPRFLRLQ
;
A
#
# COMPACT_ATOMS: atom_id res chain seq x y z
N MET A 1 32.65 12.53 -37.20
CA MET A 1 31.48 13.09 -37.93
C MET A 1 30.24 13.33 -37.06
N ALA A 2 30.09 12.76 -35.88
CA ALA A 2 28.91 12.96 -35.00
C ALA A 2 28.93 14.26 -34.18
N VAL A 3 30.10 14.80 -33.83
CA VAL A 3 30.25 16.01 -33.02
C VAL A 3 29.85 17.29 -33.76
N PRO A 4 30.20 17.52 -35.05
CA PRO A 4 29.77 18.70 -35.76
C PRO A 4 28.27 18.73 -36.06
N LEU A 5 27.61 17.56 -36.20
CA LEU A 5 26.17 17.47 -36.41
C LEU A 5 25.39 17.84 -35.14
N LEU A 6 25.92 17.47 -33.97
CA LEU A 6 25.34 17.83 -32.67
C LEU A 6 25.48 19.33 -32.38
N LEU A 7 26.60 19.93 -32.72
CA LEU A 7 26.85 21.39 -32.64
C LEU A 7 25.97 22.17 -33.61
N LEU A 8 25.80 21.68 -34.83
CA LEU A 8 24.92 22.31 -35.84
C LEU A 8 23.46 22.24 -35.42
N LEU A 9 23.01 21.10 -34.84
CA LEU A 9 21.69 20.93 -34.23
C LEU A 9 21.50 21.91 -33.05
N LEU A 10 22.51 22.06 -32.19
CA LEU A 10 22.47 23.00 -31.05
C LEU A 10 22.46 24.48 -31.47
N LEU A 11 23.07 24.83 -32.59
CA LEU A 11 23.09 26.18 -33.14
C LEU A 11 21.82 26.55 -33.95
N LEU A 12 21.22 25.56 -34.61
CA LEU A 12 19.98 25.75 -35.39
C LEU A 12 18.69 25.58 -34.56
N LEU A 13 18.79 24.94 -33.41
CA LEU A 13 17.63 24.76 -32.52
C LEU A 13 17.05 26.11 -32.00
N PRO A 14 17.85 27.10 -31.52
CA PRO A 14 17.30 28.34 -31.00
C PRO A 14 16.50 29.15 -32.01
N PRO A 15 16.97 29.41 -33.24
CA PRO A 15 16.18 30.17 -34.23
C PRO A 15 14.97 29.38 -34.77
N LEU A 16 15.08 28.03 -34.89
CA LEU A 16 13.94 27.20 -35.27
C LEU A 16 12.86 27.18 -34.19
N LEU A 17 13.29 27.20 -32.93
CA LEU A 17 12.42 27.27 -31.78
C LEU A 17 11.66 28.61 -31.68
N LEU A 18 12.24 29.74 -32.14
CA LEU A 18 11.56 31.04 -32.17
C LEU A 18 10.40 31.10 -33.18
N LEU A 19 10.37 30.23 -34.18
CA LEU A 19 9.30 30.10 -35.17
C LEU A 19 8.14 29.20 -34.73
N LEU A 20 8.27 28.50 -33.58
CA LEU A 20 7.27 27.60 -33.10
C LEU A 20 6.13 28.34 -32.38
N LYS A 21 4.90 27.85 -32.57
CA LYS A 21 3.72 28.37 -31.85
C LYS A 21 3.96 28.37 -30.32
N PRO A 22 3.52 29.41 -29.58
CA PRO A 22 3.74 29.52 -28.13
C PRO A 22 3.39 28.27 -27.31
N GLY A 23 2.38 27.50 -27.75
CA GLY A 23 2.00 26.22 -27.11
C GLY A 23 3.07 25.13 -27.24
N LEU A 24 3.81 25.09 -28.36
CA LEU A 24 4.87 24.10 -28.57
C LEU A 24 6.10 24.41 -27.69
N TRP A 25 6.42 25.69 -27.47
CA TRP A 25 7.46 26.14 -26.54
C TRP A 25 7.16 25.70 -25.10
N ARG A 26 5.90 25.86 -24.67
CA ARG A 26 5.47 25.45 -23.33
C ARG A 26 5.61 23.92 -23.14
N ALA A 27 5.32 23.14 -24.17
CA ALA A 27 5.49 21.67 -24.13
C ALA A 27 6.97 21.25 -24.14
N LEU A 28 7.81 21.92 -24.95
CA LEU A 28 9.25 21.64 -25.07
C LEU A 28 10.06 22.02 -23.83
N ARG A 29 9.59 22.98 -23.02
CA ARG A 29 10.21 23.36 -21.74
C ARG A 29 10.45 22.15 -20.82
N TRP A 30 9.55 21.18 -20.83
CA TRP A 30 9.61 20.03 -19.94
C TRP A 30 10.29 18.80 -20.57
N LEU A 31 10.67 18.88 -21.84
CA LEU A 31 11.29 17.77 -22.57
C LEU A 31 12.56 17.22 -21.87
N PRO A 32 13.46 18.03 -21.30
CA PRO A 32 14.62 17.50 -20.57
C PRO A 32 14.22 16.65 -19.35
N ALA A 33 13.19 17.08 -18.60
CA ALA A 33 12.68 16.35 -17.46
C ALA A 33 11.98 15.03 -17.88
N ASP A 34 11.20 15.09 -18.98
CA ASP A 34 10.53 13.94 -19.57
C ASP A 34 11.54 12.89 -20.05
N LEU A 35 12.63 13.32 -20.72
CA LEU A 35 13.71 12.44 -21.16
C LEU A 35 14.47 11.84 -19.97
N ALA A 36 14.85 12.64 -18.98
CA ALA A 36 15.55 12.18 -17.79
C ALA A 36 14.72 11.14 -17.02
N PHE A 37 13.42 11.39 -16.85
CA PHE A 37 12.51 10.41 -16.24
C PHE A 37 12.39 9.14 -17.08
N THR A 38 12.24 9.27 -18.40
CA THR A 38 12.13 8.13 -19.33
C THR A 38 13.36 7.23 -19.26
N VAL A 39 14.57 7.82 -19.26
CA VAL A 39 15.81 7.05 -19.11
C VAL A 39 15.84 6.30 -17.79
N ARG A 40 15.45 6.93 -16.66
CA ARG A 40 15.36 6.26 -15.36
C ARG A 40 14.34 5.13 -15.40
N ALA A 41 13.16 5.37 -15.96
CA ALA A 41 12.09 4.38 -16.06
C ALA A 41 12.48 3.16 -16.91
N VAL A 42 13.15 3.38 -18.05
CA VAL A 42 13.65 2.29 -18.89
C VAL A 42 14.75 1.50 -18.18
N ARG A 43 15.71 2.17 -17.52
CA ARG A 43 16.74 1.51 -16.72
C ARG A 43 16.13 0.69 -15.58
N CYS A 44 15.16 1.24 -14.86
CA CYS A 44 14.44 0.57 -13.79
C CYS A 44 13.72 -0.69 -14.32
N LYS A 45 12.92 -0.57 -15.39
CA LYS A 45 12.22 -1.71 -16.01
C LYS A 45 13.19 -2.80 -16.47
N ARG A 46 14.34 -2.43 -17.09
CA ARG A 46 15.38 -3.39 -17.48
C ARG A 46 15.99 -4.10 -16.29
N ALA A 47 16.32 -3.36 -15.22
CA ALA A 47 16.87 -3.92 -13.98
C ALA A 47 15.89 -4.90 -13.31
N LEU A 48 14.61 -4.54 -13.19
CA LEU A 48 13.57 -5.41 -12.64
C LEU A 48 13.34 -6.66 -13.50
N ARG A 49 13.37 -6.52 -14.82
CA ARG A 49 13.28 -7.67 -15.75
C ARG A 49 14.48 -8.60 -15.60
N ALA A 50 15.69 -8.06 -15.60
CA ALA A 50 16.91 -8.86 -15.39
C ALA A 50 16.88 -9.57 -14.03
N PHE A 51 16.46 -8.86 -12.97
CA PHE A 51 16.26 -9.43 -11.64
C PHE A 51 15.23 -10.55 -11.65
N SER A 52 14.11 -10.42 -12.37
CA SER A 52 13.09 -11.47 -12.49
C SER A 52 13.61 -12.69 -13.25
N LEU A 53 14.33 -12.49 -14.37
CA LEU A 53 14.86 -13.58 -15.17
C LEU A 53 15.96 -14.36 -14.43
N ALA A 54 16.77 -13.70 -13.61
CA ALA A 54 17.81 -14.35 -12.81
C ALA A 54 17.24 -15.37 -11.80
N ALA A 55 15.98 -15.23 -11.38
CA ALA A 55 15.33 -16.22 -10.51
C ALA A 55 15.11 -17.56 -11.22
N ALA A 56 14.72 -17.52 -12.48
CA ALA A 56 14.43 -18.73 -13.25
C ALA A 56 15.70 -19.55 -13.56
N ALA A 57 16.87 -18.88 -13.53
CA ALA A 57 18.17 -19.52 -13.75
C ALA A 57 18.90 -19.93 -12.47
N ALA A 58 18.34 -19.59 -11.29
CA ALA A 58 18.98 -19.88 -10.00
C ALA A 58 18.76 -21.35 -9.59
N ASP A 59 19.71 -21.90 -8.84
CA ASP A 59 19.53 -23.19 -8.17
C ASP A 59 18.25 -23.11 -7.27
N PRO A 60 17.30 -24.03 -7.42
CA PRO A 60 16.07 -24.04 -6.62
C PRO A 60 16.31 -24.03 -5.10
N ARG A 61 17.43 -24.59 -4.64
CA ARG A 61 17.81 -24.58 -3.22
C ARG A 61 18.37 -23.24 -2.76
N SER A 62 18.89 -22.44 -3.67
CA SER A 62 19.40 -21.10 -3.35
C SER A 62 18.24 -20.16 -3.00
N PRO A 63 18.39 -19.27 -2.01
CA PRO A 63 17.42 -18.18 -1.74
C PRO A 63 17.14 -17.30 -2.98
N GLU A 64 18.02 -17.35 -4.00
CA GLU A 64 17.88 -16.61 -5.25
C GLU A 64 16.75 -17.13 -6.15
N ALA A 65 16.32 -18.37 -5.99
CA ALA A 65 15.16 -18.92 -6.68
C ALA A 65 13.82 -18.49 -6.06
N GLY A 66 13.83 -17.92 -4.86
CA GLY A 66 12.65 -17.54 -4.11
C GLY A 66 11.86 -16.36 -4.71
N CYS A 67 10.77 -15.99 -4.06
CA CYS A 67 9.95 -14.84 -4.44
C CYS A 67 10.76 -13.53 -4.43
N SER A 68 10.31 -12.54 -5.19
CA SER A 68 11.07 -11.31 -5.43
C SER A 68 11.44 -10.54 -4.15
N LEU A 69 10.59 -10.58 -3.11
CA LEU A 69 10.84 -9.93 -1.83
C LEU A 69 11.96 -10.63 -1.05
N ALA A 70 11.83 -11.94 -0.82
CA ALA A 70 12.82 -12.75 -0.11
C ALA A 70 14.19 -12.69 -0.79
N ARG A 71 14.20 -12.84 -2.12
CA ARG A 71 15.42 -12.79 -2.93
C ARG A 71 16.12 -11.44 -2.85
N ARG A 72 15.37 -10.32 -2.88
CA ARG A 72 15.95 -8.99 -2.79
C ARG A 72 16.64 -8.77 -1.44
N LEU A 73 16.00 -9.17 -0.36
CA LEU A 73 16.60 -9.08 0.98
C LEU A 73 17.88 -9.93 1.08
N ALA A 74 17.83 -11.20 0.66
CA ALA A 74 19.00 -12.10 0.67
C ALA A 74 20.16 -11.55 -0.19
N GLN A 75 19.85 -10.94 -1.35
CA GLN A 75 20.85 -10.31 -2.21
C GLN A 75 21.53 -9.11 -1.52
N LEU A 76 20.75 -8.27 -0.83
CA LEU A 76 21.27 -7.11 -0.10
C LEU A 76 22.06 -7.53 1.14
N ALA A 77 21.61 -8.55 1.86
CA ALA A 77 22.33 -9.12 2.99
C ALA A 77 23.71 -9.65 2.60
N ARG A 78 23.88 -10.18 1.36
CA ARG A 78 25.19 -10.60 0.84
C ARG A 78 26.04 -9.45 0.33
N ARG A 79 25.43 -8.49 -0.38
CA ARG A 79 26.18 -7.39 -1.03
C ARG A 79 26.54 -6.27 -0.06
N ARG A 80 25.70 -6.00 0.92
CA ARG A 80 25.82 -4.91 1.89
C ARG A 80 25.52 -5.38 3.32
N PRO A 81 26.17 -6.44 3.83
CA PRO A 81 25.79 -7.10 5.09
C PRO A 81 25.75 -6.16 6.28
N ALA A 82 26.70 -5.25 6.39
CA ALA A 82 26.84 -4.32 7.51
C ALA A 82 26.05 -3.02 7.32
N HIS A 83 25.52 -2.75 6.10
CA HIS A 83 24.76 -1.52 5.87
C HIS A 83 23.45 -1.55 6.66
N THR A 84 23.13 -0.45 7.32
CA THR A 84 21.88 -0.31 8.08
C THR A 84 20.69 -0.35 7.14
N PHE A 85 19.81 -1.32 7.34
CA PHE A 85 18.53 -1.38 6.67
C PHE A 85 17.45 -0.60 7.41
N LEU A 86 17.35 -0.82 8.73
CA LEU A 86 16.25 -0.33 9.54
C LEU A 86 16.76 0.34 10.81
N VAL A 87 16.24 1.51 11.09
CA VAL A 87 16.34 2.19 12.40
C VAL A 87 14.94 2.29 12.99
N HIS A 88 14.78 1.87 14.25
CA HIS A 88 13.51 1.96 14.98
C HIS A 88 13.76 2.27 16.46
N GLY A 89 13.42 3.48 16.89
CA GLY A 89 13.80 3.98 18.19
C GLY A 89 15.33 4.00 18.36
N ALA A 90 15.84 3.43 19.44
CA ALA A 90 17.28 3.29 19.68
C ALA A 90 17.91 2.06 19.00
N ARG A 91 17.12 1.19 18.36
CA ARG A 91 17.60 -0.03 17.71
C ARG A 91 17.91 0.21 16.24
N SER A 92 19.02 -0.33 15.76
CA SER A 92 19.37 -0.38 14.34
C SER A 92 19.66 -1.80 13.92
N PHE A 93 19.27 -2.13 12.69
CA PHE A 93 19.42 -3.46 12.11
C PHE A 93 20.06 -3.36 10.74
N SER A 94 21.13 -4.11 10.53
CA SER A 94 21.77 -4.24 9.22
C SER A 94 20.96 -5.16 8.30
N TYR A 95 21.27 -5.15 6.99
CA TYR A 95 20.67 -6.10 6.05
C TYR A 95 20.93 -7.56 6.44
N ALA A 96 22.13 -7.88 6.96
CA ALA A 96 22.45 -9.22 7.43
C ALA A 96 21.61 -9.63 8.65
N GLN A 97 21.34 -8.70 9.57
CA GLN A 97 20.48 -8.97 10.72
C GLN A 97 19.03 -9.15 10.29
N ALA A 98 18.52 -8.30 9.40
CA ALA A 98 17.17 -8.43 8.85
C ALA A 98 16.98 -9.80 8.12
N GLU A 99 17.99 -10.25 7.39
CA GLU A 99 17.97 -11.56 6.73
C GLU A 99 17.88 -12.69 7.76
N ARG A 100 18.71 -12.66 8.83
CA ARG A 100 18.70 -13.68 9.90
C ARG A 100 17.38 -13.72 10.65
N GLU A 101 16.86 -12.57 11.10
CA GLU A 101 15.59 -12.53 11.83
C GLU A 101 14.42 -13.03 10.98
N SER A 102 14.39 -12.66 9.70
CA SER A 102 13.35 -13.18 8.79
C SER A 102 13.54 -14.67 8.45
N ASN A 103 14.76 -15.22 8.51
CA ASN A 103 14.99 -16.67 8.37
C ASN A 103 14.46 -17.42 9.59
N ARG A 104 14.70 -16.93 10.83
CA ARG A 104 14.12 -17.51 12.05
C ARG A 104 12.60 -17.54 11.99
N ALA A 105 11.99 -16.40 11.61
CA ALA A 105 10.55 -16.31 11.43
C ALA A 105 10.03 -17.31 10.37
N ALA A 106 10.74 -17.44 9.23
CA ALA A 106 10.37 -18.40 8.20
C ALA A 106 10.42 -19.84 8.69
N ARG A 107 11.45 -20.23 9.46
CA ARG A 107 11.59 -21.59 9.99
C ARG A 107 10.52 -21.92 11.02
N ALA A 108 10.16 -21.00 11.90
CA ALA A 108 9.04 -21.18 12.82
C ALA A 108 7.72 -21.42 12.06
N LEU A 109 7.47 -20.64 10.99
CA LEU A 109 6.30 -20.81 10.12
C LEU A 109 6.32 -22.14 9.37
N LEU A 110 7.49 -22.57 8.89
CA LEU A 110 7.69 -23.86 8.20
C LEU A 110 7.47 -25.03 9.18
N SER A 111 7.96 -24.93 10.42
CA SER A 111 7.66 -25.91 11.47
C SER A 111 6.16 -26.03 11.72
N ALA A 112 5.44 -24.90 11.71
CA ALA A 112 3.98 -24.90 11.79
C ALA A 112 3.27 -25.52 10.56
N GLN A 113 4.00 -25.70 9.44
CA GLN A 113 3.55 -26.46 8.26
C GLN A 113 3.95 -27.95 8.32
N GLY A 114 4.63 -28.39 9.37
CA GLY A 114 5.16 -29.75 9.49
C GLY A 114 6.48 -29.99 8.75
N TRP A 115 7.17 -28.91 8.33
CA TRP A 115 8.48 -29.02 7.68
C TRP A 115 9.60 -28.99 8.74
N HIS A 116 10.40 -30.04 8.80
CA HIS A 116 11.46 -30.22 9.82
C HIS A 116 12.89 -30.20 9.24
N GLY A 117 13.07 -29.61 8.06
CA GLY A 117 14.43 -29.30 7.54
C GLY A 117 15.23 -30.45 6.96
N VAL A 118 14.66 -31.63 6.73
CA VAL A 118 15.40 -32.77 6.14
C VAL A 118 15.59 -32.54 4.63
N PRO A 119 16.87 -32.51 4.12
CA PRO A 119 17.11 -32.44 2.68
C PRO A 119 16.58 -33.72 2.01
N GLY A 120 15.52 -33.58 1.20
CA GLY A 120 14.91 -34.71 0.48
C GLY A 120 13.49 -35.07 0.92
N SER A 121 12.95 -34.47 1.98
CA SER A 121 11.54 -34.62 2.31
C SER A 121 10.68 -33.87 1.28
N ALA A 122 9.74 -34.60 0.68
CA ALA A 122 8.74 -34.03 -0.24
C ALA A 122 8.00 -32.84 0.41
N ARG A 123 7.52 -31.90 -0.42
CA ARG A 123 6.65 -30.82 0.06
C ARG A 123 5.51 -31.42 0.89
N PRO A 124 5.05 -30.77 2.00
CA PRO A 124 3.84 -31.16 2.70
C PRO A 124 2.61 -31.00 1.80
N GLY A 125 2.45 -31.73 0.78
CA GLY A 125 1.39 -31.71 -0.21
C GLY A 125 1.47 -32.85 -1.20
N ASP A 126 2.64 -33.50 -1.32
CA ASP A 126 2.84 -34.65 -2.21
C ASP A 126 2.42 -35.98 -1.55
N ALA A 127 2.09 -35.99 -0.28
CA ALA A 127 1.58 -37.14 0.45
C ALA A 127 0.04 -37.25 0.38
N ARG A 128 -0.52 -37.24 -0.83
CA ARG A 128 -1.86 -37.82 -1.05
C ARG A 128 -1.66 -39.31 -1.30
N GLY A 129 -1.68 -40.13 -0.25
CA GLY A 129 -1.67 -41.55 -0.44
C GLY A 129 -0.98 -42.39 0.62
N ALA A 130 -1.15 -42.08 1.91
CA ALA A 130 -0.88 -43.06 2.95
C ALA A 130 -1.92 -42.87 4.07
N ARG A 131 -3.05 -43.53 3.93
CA ARG A 131 -3.87 -43.90 5.08
C ARG A 131 -3.12 -44.98 5.84
N SER A 132 -2.69 -44.67 7.05
CA SER A 132 -2.38 -45.69 8.04
C SER A 132 -3.57 -45.73 9.01
N ASP A 133 -4.36 -46.78 8.89
CA ASP A 133 -5.26 -47.25 9.96
C ASP A 133 -4.39 -47.62 11.15
N GLY A 134 -4.72 -47.11 12.34
CA GLY A 134 -4.01 -47.50 13.54
C GLY A 134 -4.29 -46.62 14.75
N GLU A 135 -5.29 -47.01 15.50
CA GLU A 135 -5.42 -47.04 16.95
C GLU A 135 -5.75 -45.80 17.79
N ASP A 136 -6.80 -46.01 18.54
CA ASP A 136 -7.33 -45.28 19.69
C ASP A 136 -6.28 -44.76 20.68
N GLY A 137 -6.41 -43.52 21.07
CA GLY A 137 -5.66 -42.89 22.17
C GLY A 137 -6.46 -41.75 22.79
N THR A 138 -7.18 -42.09 23.81
CA THR A 138 -7.87 -41.29 24.84
C THR A 138 -7.40 -39.85 25.04
N GLY A 139 -8.36 -38.98 25.04
CA GLY A 139 -8.61 -37.71 25.73
C GLY A 139 -7.46 -36.92 26.34
N GLY A 140 -7.24 -35.71 25.76
CA GLY A 140 -6.53 -34.59 26.38
C GLY A 140 -7.01 -33.32 25.73
N ASP A 141 -7.73 -32.47 26.47
CA ASP A 141 -8.26 -31.16 26.04
C ASP A 141 -7.15 -30.21 25.62
N GLY A 142 -6.82 -30.23 24.35
CA GLY A 142 -5.81 -29.36 23.74
C GLY A 142 -5.61 -29.74 22.28
N GLU A 143 -6.67 -29.69 21.48
CA GLU A 143 -6.58 -29.98 20.05
C GLU A 143 -5.56 -29.02 19.40
N ALA A 144 -4.38 -29.52 19.06
CA ALA A 144 -3.35 -28.77 18.40
C ALA A 144 -3.91 -28.21 17.09
N ALA A 145 -3.82 -26.89 16.91
CA ALA A 145 -4.31 -26.25 15.69
C ALA A 145 -3.70 -26.93 14.44
N PRO A 146 -4.50 -27.19 13.40
CA PRO A 146 -4.06 -27.93 12.22
C PRO A 146 -2.83 -27.26 11.58
N PRO A 147 -1.94 -28.02 10.93
CA PRO A 147 -0.76 -27.48 10.28
C PRO A 147 -1.14 -26.50 9.15
N LEU A 148 -0.35 -25.47 8.96
CA LEU A 148 -0.56 -24.50 7.89
C LEU A 148 -0.24 -25.12 6.53
N ALA A 149 -1.21 -25.19 5.64
CA ALA A 149 -0.98 -25.66 4.28
C ALA A 149 -0.05 -24.67 3.51
N PRO A 150 0.78 -25.15 2.56
CA PRO A 150 1.52 -24.29 1.66
C PRO A 150 0.60 -23.27 0.95
N GLY A 151 1.02 -22.00 0.90
CA GLY A 151 0.18 -20.94 0.35
C GLY A 151 -1.00 -20.50 1.21
N ALA A 152 -1.11 -20.99 2.46
CA ALA A 152 -2.10 -20.48 3.41
C ALA A 152 -1.90 -18.98 3.69
N THR A 153 -2.97 -18.30 4.05
CA THR A 153 -2.93 -16.89 4.42
C THR A 153 -2.74 -16.72 5.92
N VAL A 154 -1.75 -15.93 6.32
CA VAL A 154 -1.51 -15.50 7.70
C VAL A 154 -1.78 -14.00 7.81
N ALA A 155 -2.66 -13.61 8.70
CA ALA A 155 -2.99 -12.23 8.97
C ALA A 155 -2.04 -11.61 10.00
N LEU A 156 -1.61 -10.38 9.77
CA LEU A 156 -0.78 -9.59 10.68
C LEU A 156 -1.59 -8.41 11.21
N LEU A 157 -1.85 -8.40 12.51
CA LEU A 157 -2.44 -7.29 13.25
C LEU A 157 -1.35 -6.71 14.16
N LEU A 158 -0.44 -5.95 13.57
CA LEU A 158 0.78 -5.46 14.22
C LEU A 158 0.98 -3.97 13.92
N PRO A 159 1.53 -3.19 14.86
CA PRO A 159 1.99 -1.84 14.58
C PRO A 159 3.19 -1.84 13.64
N ALA A 160 3.57 -0.66 13.14
CA ALA A 160 4.81 -0.50 12.39
C ALA A 160 6.01 -0.74 13.32
N SER A 161 6.65 -1.88 13.17
CA SER A 161 7.75 -2.35 14.02
C SER A 161 8.71 -3.26 13.25
N PRO A 162 9.92 -3.51 13.77
CA PRO A 162 10.83 -4.51 13.19
C PRO A 162 10.19 -5.90 13.10
N GLU A 163 9.45 -6.31 14.12
CA GLU A 163 8.79 -7.62 14.21
C GLU A 163 7.76 -7.81 13.08
N PHE A 164 7.04 -6.74 12.68
CA PHE A 164 6.18 -6.75 11.50
C PHE A 164 6.97 -7.15 10.25
N LEU A 165 8.16 -6.56 10.06
CA LEU A 165 8.99 -6.82 8.88
C LEU A 165 9.56 -8.24 8.89
N TRP A 166 10.04 -8.72 10.06
CA TRP A 166 10.58 -10.07 10.17
C TRP A 166 9.51 -11.12 9.88
N LEU A 167 8.31 -10.92 10.39
CA LEU A 167 7.17 -11.78 10.11
C LEU A 167 6.76 -11.73 8.64
N TRP A 168 6.60 -10.55 8.06
CA TRP A 168 6.24 -10.41 6.65
C TRP A 168 7.27 -11.07 5.72
N PHE A 169 8.55 -10.80 5.95
CA PHE A 169 9.62 -11.41 5.15
C PHE A 169 9.73 -12.92 5.40
N GLY A 170 9.51 -13.37 6.63
CA GLY A 170 9.46 -14.78 7.01
C GLY A 170 8.31 -15.50 6.30
N LEU A 171 7.11 -14.94 6.29
CA LEU A 171 5.95 -15.46 5.55
C LEU A 171 6.26 -15.57 4.05
N ALA A 172 6.86 -14.53 3.47
CA ALA A 172 7.26 -14.55 2.08
C ALA A 172 8.26 -15.67 1.78
N LYS A 173 9.25 -15.91 2.67
CA LYS A 173 10.25 -17.01 2.55
C LYS A 173 9.63 -18.39 2.72
N ALA A 174 8.64 -18.52 3.60
CA ALA A 174 7.92 -19.77 3.83
C ALA A 174 6.86 -20.09 2.75
N GLY A 175 6.71 -19.25 1.73
CA GLY A 175 5.72 -19.43 0.67
C GLY A 175 4.28 -19.26 1.14
N LEU A 176 4.06 -18.49 2.21
CA LEU A 176 2.76 -18.16 2.76
C LEU A 176 2.29 -16.79 2.26
N ARG A 177 0.96 -16.63 2.12
CA ARG A 177 0.36 -15.34 1.83
C ARG A 177 0.23 -14.53 3.10
N THR A 178 0.46 -13.25 3.00
CA THR A 178 0.27 -12.32 4.13
C THR A 178 -1.02 -11.53 3.95
N ALA A 179 -1.74 -11.21 5.03
CA ALA A 179 -2.83 -10.25 5.02
C ALA A 179 -2.52 -9.14 6.05
N PHE A 180 -2.44 -7.90 5.60
CA PHE A 180 -2.15 -6.76 6.46
C PHE A 180 -3.45 -6.19 7.04
N VAL A 181 -3.74 -6.51 8.29
CA VAL A 181 -4.96 -6.08 8.95
C VAL A 181 -4.76 -4.68 9.55
N PRO A 182 -5.62 -3.70 9.24
CA PRO A 182 -5.56 -2.39 9.89
C PRO A 182 -5.72 -2.50 11.40
N THR A 183 -4.80 -1.87 12.14
CA THR A 183 -4.68 -2.02 13.60
C THR A 183 -5.87 -1.47 14.40
N ALA A 184 -6.70 -0.64 13.76
CA ALA A 184 -7.90 -0.08 14.38
C ALA A 184 -9.14 -0.99 14.30
N LEU A 185 -9.11 -2.06 13.49
CA LEU A 185 -10.27 -2.93 13.29
C LEU A 185 -10.51 -3.85 14.51
N ARG A 186 -11.78 -3.99 14.86
CA ARG A 186 -12.27 -4.86 15.94
C ARG A 186 -13.57 -5.54 15.49
N ARG A 187 -13.99 -6.58 16.20
CA ARG A 187 -15.31 -7.23 16.06
C ARG A 187 -15.66 -7.60 14.61
N GLY A 188 -16.87 -7.29 14.17
CA GLY A 188 -17.41 -7.63 12.86
C GLY A 188 -16.47 -7.28 11.68
N PRO A 189 -15.98 -6.04 11.53
CA PRO A 189 -15.02 -5.67 10.50
C PRO A 189 -13.71 -6.47 10.53
N LEU A 190 -13.16 -6.78 11.71
CA LEU A 190 -11.97 -7.63 11.83
C LEU A 190 -12.27 -9.05 11.34
N LEU A 191 -13.34 -9.67 11.84
CA LEU A 191 -13.74 -11.02 11.45
C LEU A 191 -14.04 -11.11 9.95
N HIS A 192 -14.66 -10.07 9.38
CA HIS A 192 -14.89 -9.96 7.95
C HIS A 192 -13.58 -9.95 7.16
N CYS A 193 -12.60 -9.15 7.56
CA CYS A 193 -11.29 -9.11 6.91
C CYS A 193 -10.61 -10.48 6.91
N LEU A 194 -10.62 -11.18 8.05
CA LEU A 194 -10.02 -12.50 8.18
C LEU A 194 -10.72 -13.56 7.30
N ARG A 195 -12.05 -13.54 7.25
CA ARG A 195 -12.83 -14.43 6.38
C ARG A 195 -12.59 -14.13 4.91
N SER A 196 -12.64 -12.86 4.51
CA SER A 196 -12.55 -12.44 3.11
C SER A 196 -11.20 -12.80 2.47
N CYS A 197 -10.10 -12.78 3.22
CA CYS A 197 -8.78 -13.21 2.72
C CYS A 197 -8.49 -14.70 2.96
N GLY A 198 -9.41 -15.45 3.59
CA GLY A 198 -9.22 -16.86 3.90
C GLY A 198 -8.08 -17.11 4.88
N ALA A 199 -7.92 -16.25 5.89
CA ALA A 199 -6.89 -16.41 6.91
C ALA A 199 -6.98 -17.77 7.61
N ARG A 200 -5.83 -18.38 7.88
CA ARG A 200 -5.67 -19.63 8.66
C ARG A 200 -4.92 -19.40 9.95
N ALA A 201 -4.25 -18.26 10.07
CA ALA A 201 -3.63 -17.83 11.31
C ALA A 201 -3.70 -16.30 11.44
N LEU A 202 -3.61 -15.84 12.67
CA LEU A 202 -3.51 -14.43 13.03
C LEU A 202 -2.32 -14.25 13.97
N VAL A 203 -1.42 -13.33 13.63
CA VAL A 203 -0.36 -12.86 14.52
C VAL A 203 -0.71 -11.45 14.96
N LEU A 204 -0.74 -11.22 16.27
CA LEU A 204 -1.14 -9.96 16.86
C LEU A 204 -0.10 -9.40 17.84
N ALA A 205 -0.07 -8.08 18.01
CA ALA A 205 0.78 -7.46 19.01
C ALA A 205 0.17 -7.58 20.40
N PRO A 206 0.99 -7.64 21.47
CA PRO A 206 0.53 -7.76 22.85
C PRO A 206 -0.44 -6.64 23.26
N GLU A 207 -0.23 -5.44 22.76
CA GLU A 207 -1.05 -4.25 23.03
C GLU A 207 -2.50 -4.38 22.56
N PHE A 208 -2.79 -5.35 21.67
CA PHE A 208 -4.16 -5.59 21.17
C PHE A 208 -4.87 -6.74 21.90
N LEU A 209 -4.17 -7.50 22.76
CA LEU A 209 -4.74 -8.68 23.44
C LEU A 209 -5.99 -8.33 24.24
N GLU A 210 -5.91 -7.32 25.11
CA GLU A 210 -7.04 -6.88 25.94
C GLU A 210 -8.23 -6.45 25.10
N SER A 211 -7.99 -5.64 24.06
CA SER A 211 -9.07 -5.16 23.18
C SER A 211 -9.68 -6.23 22.30
N LEU A 212 -9.01 -7.37 22.10
CA LEU A 212 -9.46 -8.52 21.30
C LEU A 212 -10.00 -9.67 22.14
N GLU A 213 -9.88 -9.61 23.46
CA GLU A 213 -10.38 -10.66 24.34
C GLU A 213 -11.84 -11.03 24.06
N PRO A 214 -12.79 -10.09 23.84
CA PRO A 214 -14.16 -10.39 23.47
C PRO A 214 -14.31 -11.09 22.12
N ASP A 215 -13.35 -10.96 21.21
CA ASP A 215 -13.36 -11.55 19.87
C ASP A 215 -12.73 -12.95 19.85
N LEU A 216 -11.96 -13.34 20.88
CA LEU A 216 -11.23 -14.63 20.93
C LEU A 216 -12.11 -15.86 20.69
N PRO A 217 -13.33 -15.96 21.26
CA PRO A 217 -14.21 -17.11 20.98
C PRO A 217 -14.54 -17.22 19.49
N ALA A 218 -14.85 -16.10 18.83
CA ALA A 218 -15.17 -16.06 17.40
C ALA A 218 -13.94 -16.39 16.54
N LEU A 219 -12.75 -15.90 16.91
CA LEU A 219 -11.49 -16.20 16.23
C LEU A 219 -11.13 -17.69 16.34
N ARG A 220 -11.34 -18.30 17.51
CA ARG A 220 -11.14 -19.73 17.72
C ARG A 220 -12.16 -20.57 16.93
N ALA A 221 -13.44 -20.17 16.93
CA ALA A 221 -14.48 -20.83 16.15
C ALA A 221 -14.24 -20.79 14.63
N MET A 222 -13.43 -19.83 14.14
CA MET A 222 -12.96 -19.80 12.76
C MET A 222 -11.83 -20.79 12.46
N GLY A 223 -11.35 -21.56 13.46
CA GLY A 223 -10.22 -22.49 13.33
C GLY A 223 -8.88 -21.79 13.08
N LEU A 224 -8.73 -20.54 13.53
CA LEU A 224 -7.49 -19.79 13.34
C LEU A 224 -6.44 -20.22 14.36
N ARG A 225 -5.22 -20.45 13.88
CA ARG A 225 -4.05 -20.49 14.76
C ARG A 225 -3.74 -19.06 15.22
N LEU A 226 -3.64 -18.86 16.53
CA LEU A 226 -3.40 -17.55 17.13
C LEU A 226 -1.98 -17.48 17.69
N TRP A 227 -1.24 -16.45 17.30
CA TRP A 227 0.06 -16.09 17.83
C TRP A 227 0.07 -14.65 18.32
N ALA A 228 0.89 -14.36 19.33
CA ALA A 228 1.21 -12.98 19.69
C ALA A 228 2.73 -12.77 19.69
N THR A 229 3.15 -11.50 19.56
CA THR A 229 4.56 -11.11 19.50
C THR A 229 5.12 -10.74 20.88
N GLY A 230 4.58 -11.27 21.98
CA GLY A 230 5.04 -10.99 23.34
C GLY A 230 4.67 -12.07 24.33
N PRO A 231 5.27 -12.04 25.54
CA PRO A 231 5.08 -13.05 26.57
C PRO A 231 3.67 -13.06 27.18
N GLU A 232 2.91 -11.96 27.11
CA GLU A 232 1.55 -11.83 27.63
C GLU A 232 0.56 -12.77 26.93
N ALA A 233 0.93 -13.31 25.78
CA ALA A 233 0.14 -14.27 25.00
C ALA A 233 -0.35 -15.48 25.85
N HIS A 234 0.48 -15.96 26.76
CA HIS A 234 0.18 -17.13 27.60
C HIS A 234 -1.05 -16.95 28.49
N ARG A 235 -1.39 -15.70 28.88
CA ARG A 235 -2.55 -15.40 29.73
C ARG A 235 -3.88 -15.81 29.12
N VAL A 236 -3.96 -15.84 27.79
CA VAL A 236 -5.18 -16.16 27.02
C VAL A 236 -5.02 -17.44 26.19
N GLY A 237 -4.01 -18.26 26.47
CA GLY A 237 -3.76 -19.52 25.75
C GLY A 237 -3.33 -19.32 24.30
N ILE A 238 -2.59 -18.25 24.00
CA ILE A 238 -2.04 -17.93 22.68
C ILE A 238 -0.53 -18.18 22.71
N SER A 239 0.03 -18.78 21.66
CA SER A 239 1.47 -19.04 21.56
C SER A 239 2.27 -17.74 21.32
N ASN A 240 3.49 -17.67 21.85
CA ASN A 240 4.42 -16.56 21.62
C ASN A 240 5.26 -16.84 20.37
N PHE A 241 4.91 -16.19 19.26
CA PHE A 241 5.60 -16.38 17.98
C PHE A 241 7.09 -16.00 18.04
N LEU A 242 7.44 -14.91 18.75
CA LEU A 242 8.82 -14.47 18.81
C LEU A 242 9.70 -15.45 19.60
N ALA A 243 9.16 -16.11 20.62
CA ALA A 243 9.86 -17.19 21.33
C ALA A 243 10.04 -18.42 20.43
N GLU A 244 9.02 -18.80 19.67
CA GLU A 244 9.12 -19.89 18.68
C GLU A 244 10.19 -19.56 17.60
N ALA A 245 10.22 -18.32 17.10
CA ALA A 245 11.18 -17.89 16.11
C ALA A 245 12.61 -17.81 16.68
N ALA A 246 12.78 -17.31 17.90
CA ALA A 246 14.09 -17.23 18.54
C ALA A 246 14.75 -18.60 18.77
N ALA A 247 13.95 -19.65 18.91
CA ALA A 247 14.43 -21.02 19.04
C ALA A 247 14.91 -21.64 17.70
N GLN A 248 14.69 -20.95 16.57
CA GLN A 248 15.06 -21.44 15.25
C GLN A 248 16.46 -20.99 14.83
N GLU A 249 17.10 -21.79 13.96
CA GLU A 249 18.31 -21.38 13.27
C GLU A 249 18.07 -20.17 12.34
N ASP A 250 19.08 -19.34 12.17
CA ASP A 250 19.03 -18.14 11.33
C ASP A 250 19.60 -18.32 9.90
N GLY A 251 19.98 -19.57 9.57
CA GLY A 251 20.52 -19.92 8.25
C GLY A 251 19.51 -19.73 7.11
N PRO A 252 19.98 -19.63 5.85
CA PRO A 252 19.14 -19.40 4.70
C PRO A 252 18.03 -20.45 4.54
N VAL A 253 16.86 -20.00 4.07
CA VAL A 253 15.73 -20.87 3.74
C VAL A 253 15.77 -21.18 2.24
N PRO A 254 15.52 -22.45 1.82
CA PRO A 254 15.53 -22.83 0.41
C PRO A 254 14.53 -22.01 -0.44
N GLY A 255 14.99 -21.50 -1.57
CA GLY A 255 14.20 -20.60 -2.44
C GLY A 255 12.97 -21.26 -3.03
N TYR A 256 13.03 -22.57 -3.33
CA TYR A 256 11.89 -23.30 -3.91
C TYR A 256 10.62 -23.26 -3.04
N LEU A 257 10.76 -23.06 -1.72
CA LEU A 257 9.62 -22.95 -0.80
C LEU A 257 8.77 -21.71 -1.07
N SER A 258 9.40 -20.64 -1.54
CA SER A 258 8.74 -19.35 -1.81
C SER A 258 8.63 -19.01 -3.29
N ALA A 259 9.14 -19.86 -4.19
CA ALA A 259 9.08 -19.64 -5.62
C ALA A 259 7.60 -19.65 -6.10
N PRO A 260 7.10 -18.55 -6.68
CA PRO A 260 5.74 -18.52 -7.17
C PRO A 260 5.61 -19.37 -8.45
N GLN A 261 4.47 -20.01 -8.66
CA GLN A 261 4.15 -20.68 -9.93
C GLN A 261 3.96 -19.66 -11.05
N SER A 262 3.38 -18.52 -10.70
CA SER A 262 3.21 -17.37 -11.58
C SER A 262 3.52 -16.07 -10.85
N VAL A 263 4.11 -15.10 -11.54
CA VAL A 263 4.25 -13.73 -11.02
C VAL A 263 2.91 -13.05 -10.75
N MET A 264 1.82 -13.61 -11.29
CA MET A 264 0.44 -13.16 -11.06
C MET A 264 -0.17 -13.76 -9.78
N ASP A 265 0.47 -14.73 -9.16
CA ASP A 265 -0.03 -15.32 -7.92
C ASP A 265 -0.12 -14.25 -6.83
N THR A 266 -1.21 -14.31 -6.07
CA THR A 266 -1.42 -13.43 -4.92
C THR A 266 -0.46 -13.83 -3.80
N CYS A 267 0.33 -12.88 -3.32
CA CYS A 267 1.25 -13.07 -2.19
C CYS A 267 0.84 -12.26 -0.95
N LEU A 268 0.00 -11.24 -1.14
CA LEU A 268 -0.36 -10.31 -0.09
C LEU A 268 -1.78 -9.79 -0.30
N TYR A 269 -2.50 -9.54 0.79
CA TYR A 269 -3.77 -8.84 0.84
C TYR A 269 -3.61 -7.53 1.60
N ILE A 270 -4.10 -6.44 1.02
CA ILE A 270 -4.21 -5.12 1.65
C ILE A 270 -5.68 -4.73 1.63
N PHE A 271 -6.22 -4.34 2.78
CA PHE A 271 -7.62 -3.97 2.89
C PHE A 271 -7.84 -2.52 2.47
N THR A 272 -8.86 -2.32 1.66
CA THR A 272 -9.30 -1.00 1.19
C THR A 272 -10.75 -0.78 1.58
N SER A 273 -11.13 0.47 1.89
CA SER A 273 -12.52 0.84 2.10
C SER A 273 -13.31 0.60 0.81
N GLY A 274 -14.33 -0.23 0.88
CA GLY A 274 -15.24 -0.45 -0.24
C GLY A 274 -16.40 0.53 -0.24
N THR A 275 -17.00 0.79 -1.39
CA THR A 275 -18.27 1.53 -1.51
C THR A 275 -19.44 0.77 -0.88
N THR A 276 -19.25 -0.48 -0.49
CA THR A 276 -20.26 -1.38 0.10
C THR A 276 -20.12 -1.56 1.62
N GLY A 277 -19.36 -0.71 2.31
CA GLY A 277 -19.28 -0.65 3.77
C GLY A 277 -18.08 -1.41 4.34
N LEU A 278 -17.98 -2.73 4.18
CA LEU A 278 -16.91 -3.52 4.77
C LEU A 278 -15.59 -3.47 3.95
N PRO A 279 -14.41 -3.55 4.60
CA PRO A 279 -13.13 -3.53 3.90
C PRO A 279 -12.99 -4.66 2.89
N LYS A 280 -12.54 -4.34 1.68
CA LYS A 280 -12.27 -5.32 0.61
C LYS A 280 -10.81 -5.72 0.60
N ALA A 281 -10.52 -7.01 0.55
CA ALA A 281 -9.16 -7.54 0.49
C ALA A 281 -8.61 -7.43 -0.94
N ALA A 282 -7.87 -6.36 -1.25
CA ALA A 282 -7.22 -6.19 -2.55
C ALA A 282 -6.11 -7.23 -2.72
N ARG A 283 -6.09 -7.91 -3.87
CA ARG A 283 -5.10 -8.94 -4.21
C ARG A 283 -3.84 -8.30 -4.74
N ILE A 284 -2.73 -8.52 -4.08
CA ILE A 284 -1.41 -8.05 -4.48
C ILE A 284 -0.59 -9.23 -5.01
N SER A 285 -0.16 -9.15 -6.26
CA SER A 285 0.66 -10.18 -6.90
C SER A 285 2.16 -10.00 -6.64
N HIS A 286 2.92 -11.06 -6.86
CA HIS A 286 4.38 -10.99 -6.90
C HIS A 286 4.89 -9.99 -7.95
N LEU A 287 4.17 -9.83 -9.08
CA LEU A 287 4.49 -8.81 -10.09
C LEU A 287 4.37 -7.40 -9.50
N LYS A 288 3.30 -7.11 -8.76
CA LYS A 288 3.12 -5.78 -8.14
C LYS A 288 4.20 -5.49 -7.10
N VAL A 289 4.54 -6.47 -6.26
CA VAL A 289 5.65 -6.35 -5.30
C VAL A 289 6.97 -6.09 -6.03
N LEU A 290 7.23 -6.80 -7.13
CA LEU A 290 8.42 -6.57 -7.96
C LEU A 290 8.44 -5.16 -8.55
N GLN A 291 7.31 -4.66 -9.08
CA GLN A 291 7.21 -3.32 -9.64
C GLN A 291 7.43 -2.23 -8.58
N CYS A 292 6.92 -2.42 -7.37
CA CYS A 292 7.11 -1.49 -6.24
C CYS A 292 8.59 -1.35 -5.82
N GLN A 293 9.45 -2.34 -6.08
CA GLN A 293 10.90 -2.20 -5.87
C GLN A 293 11.51 -1.04 -6.68
N GLY A 294 10.89 -0.67 -7.81
CA GLY A 294 11.35 0.45 -8.64
C GLY A 294 10.92 1.83 -8.16
N PHE A 295 10.06 1.94 -7.16
CA PHE A 295 9.40 3.18 -6.78
C PHE A 295 10.39 4.30 -6.47
N TYR A 296 11.26 4.11 -5.51
CA TYR A 296 12.22 5.14 -5.11
C TYR A 296 13.26 5.45 -6.19
N GLN A 297 13.65 4.45 -6.98
CA GLN A 297 14.53 4.70 -8.14
C GLN A 297 13.87 5.64 -9.16
N LEU A 298 12.56 5.47 -9.43
CA LEU A 298 11.80 6.38 -10.29
C LEU A 298 11.74 7.80 -9.73
N CYS A 299 11.65 7.94 -8.40
CA CYS A 299 11.64 9.21 -7.69
C CYS A 299 13.05 9.87 -7.60
N GLY A 300 14.12 9.17 -8.01
CA GLY A 300 15.50 9.68 -7.93
C GLY A 300 16.10 9.59 -6.53
N VAL A 301 15.66 8.60 -5.77
CA VAL A 301 16.26 8.20 -4.48
C VAL A 301 17.37 7.19 -4.74
N HIS A 302 18.43 7.23 -3.95
CA HIS A 302 19.65 6.46 -4.11
C HIS A 302 19.90 5.56 -2.89
N GLN A 303 20.80 4.61 -3.05
CA GLN A 303 21.13 3.62 -2.01
C GLN A 303 21.76 4.21 -0.74
N GLU A 304 22.32 5.42 -0.81
CA GLU A 304 22.91 6.12 0.34
C GLU A 304 21.91 7.06 1.03
N ASP A 305 20.68 7.13 0.54
CA ASP A 305 19.63 7.93 1.19
C ASP A 305 19.12 7.25 2.45
N VAL A 306 18.71 8.09 3.40
CA VAL A 306 18.02 7.69 4.63
C VAL A 306 16.57 8.17 4.53
N ILE A 307 15.64 7.20 4.58
CA ILE A 307 14.22 7.43 4.32
C ILE A 307 13.44 7.40 5.64
N TYR A 308 12.83 8.52 5.99
CA TYR A 308 11.89 8.57 7.12
C TYR A 308 10.52 8.03 6.71
N LEU A 309 10.02 7.04 7.45
CA LEU A 309 8.75 6.36 7.20
C LEU A 309 7.92 6.26 8.49
N ALA A 310 6.85 7.02 8.55
CA ALA A 310 5.88 6.98 9.65
C ALA A 310 4.46 6.59 9.18
N LEU A 311 4.35 6.08 7.94
CA LEU A 311 3.09 5.60 7.38
C LEU A 311 2.80 4.18 7.86
N PRO A 312 1.52 3.83 8.13
CA PRO A 312 1.15 2.50 8.57
C PRO A 312 1.59 1.43 7.56
N LEU A 313 2.21 0.34 8.03
CA LEU A 313 2.70 -0.74 7.18
C LEU A 313 1.56 -1.60 6.60
N TYR A 314 0.36 -1.55 7.17
CA TYR A 314 -0.80 -2.22 6.60
C TYR A 314 -1.39 -1.49 5.37
N HIS A 315 -0.93 -0.28 5.06
CA HIS A 315 -1.21 0.40 3.80
C HIS A 315 -0.10 0.20 2.78
N MET A 316 -0.48 0.19 1.50
CA MET A 316 0.45 0.07 0.38
C MET A 316 1.55 1.14 0.41
N SER A 317 1.24 2.36 0.82
CA SER A 317 2.20 3.45 0.92
C SER A 317 3.33 3.14 1.91
N GLY A 318 3.02 2.61 3.10
CA GLY A 318 4.03 2.22 4.08
C GLY A 318 4.79 0.95 3.67
N SER A 319 4.08 -0.11 3.33
CA SER A 319 4.68 -1.41 3.05
C SER A 319 5.33 -1.49 1.66
N LEU A 320 4.53 -1.39 0.59
CA LEU A 320 5.04 -1.65 -0.76
C LEU A 320 5.84 -0.49 -1.32
N LEU A 321 5.41 0.74 -1.14
CA LEU A 321 6.15 1.91 -1.62
C LEU A 321 7.30 2.26 -0.67
N GLY A 322 7.07 2.23 0.65
CA GLY A 322 8.08 2.53 1.66
C GLY A 322 9.12 1.41 1.77
N ILE A 323 8.75 0.27 2.35
CA ILE A 323 9.69 -0.81 2.68
C ILE A 323 10.21 -1.52 1.42
N VAL A 324 9.31 -1.97 0.51
CA VAL A 324 9.75 -2.68 -0.71
C VAL A 324 10.49 -1.75 -1.66
N GLY A 325 10.08 -0.47 -1.74
CA GLY A 325 10.82 0.54 -2.48
C GLY A 325 12.23 0.76 -1.93
N CYS A 326 12.40 0.84 -0.60
CA CYS A 326 13.70 0.92 0.06
C CYS A 326 14.58 -0.29 -0.24
N LEU A 327 14.05 -1.50 -0.10
CA LEU A 327 14.74 -2.73 -0.50
C LEU A 327 15.15 -2.68 -1.98
N GLY A 328 14.32 -2.13 -2.86
CA GLY A 328 14.61 -2.01 -4.29
C GLY A 328 15.91 -1.29 -4.61
N ILE A 329 16.28 -0.30 -3.82
CA ILE A 329 17.51 0.51 -3.98
C ILE A 329 18.60 0.17 -2.96
N GLY A 330 18.29 -0.53 -1.86
CA GLY A 330 19.24 -0.90 -0.82
C GLY A 330 19.62 0.25 0.12
N ALA A 331 18.67 1.16 0.41
CA ALA A 331 18.84 2.32 1.30
C ALA A 331 18.53 1.98 2.77
N THR A 332 18.56 2.99 3.65
CA THR A 332 18.18 2.89 5.06
C THR A 332 16.77 3.44 5.28
N VAL A 333 15.99 2.79 6.12
CA VAL A 333 14.67 3.26 6.58
C VAL A 333 14.74 3.62 8.07
N VAL A 334 14.30 4.82 8.43
CA VAL A 334 13.95 5.23 9.79
C VAL A 334 12.45 5.02 9.96
N LEU A 335 12.07 3.90 10.58
CA LEU A 335 10.69 3.50 10.78
C LEU A 335 10.17 4.04 12.10
N LYS A 336 9.04 4.73 12.06
CA LYS A 336 8.35 5.22 13.26
C LYS A 336 7.04 4.46 13.43
N SER A 337 6.74 4.04 14.65
CA SER A 337 5.45 3.39 14.97
C SER A 337 4.29 4.37 14.85
N ARG A 338 4.53 5.65 15.14
CA ARG A 338 3.57 6.75 15.02
C ARG A 338 4.26 8.00 14.51
N PHE A 339 3.54 8.80 13.74
CA PHE A 339 3.99 10.13 13.36
C PHE A 339 3.84 11.12 14.53
N SER A 340 4.89 11.91 14.76
CA SER A 340 4.88 13.04 15.70
C SER A 340 5.40 14.28 14.99
N ALA A 341 4.53 15.25 14.75
CA ALA A 341 4.92 16.49 14.08
C ALA A 341 5.93 17.30 14.87
N GLY A 342 5.85 17.27 16.22
CA GLY A 342 6.79 17.97 17.09
C GLY A 342 8.19 17.35 17.16
N GLN A 343 8.31 16.03 16.89
CA GLN A 343 9.59 15.32 16.91
C GLN A 343 10.20 15.12 15.51
N PHE A 344 9.45 15.38 14.46
CA PHE A 344 9.82 15.05 13.09
C PHE A 344 11.19 15.62 12.69
N TRP A 345 11.41 16.92 12.88
CA TRP A 345 12.66 17.54 12.48
C TRP A 345 13.85 17.10 13.36
N GLU A 346 13.61 16.83 14.63
CA GLU A 346 14.64 16.23 15.50
C GLU A 346 15.04 14.84 15.04
N ASP A 347 14.06 13.97 14.75
CA ASP A 347 14.31 12.66 14.16
C ASP A 347 15.09 12.78 12.83
N CYS A 348 14.73 13.75 11.98
CA CYS A 348 15.42 13.98 10.70
C CYS A 348 16.89 14.38 10.89
N ARG A 349 17.19 15.21 11.88
CA ARG A 349 18.58 15.59 12.22
C ARG A 349 19.34 14.41 12.81
N GLN A 350 18.79 13.78 13.84
CA GLN A 350 19.43 12.69 14.56
C GLN A 350 19.82 11.53 13.64
N HIS A 351 18.95 11.20 12.67
CA HIS A 351 19.17 10.08 11.77
C HIS A 351 19.65 10.49 10.37
N GLU A 352 20.01 11.77 10.19
CA GLU A 352 20.50 12.30 8.91
C GLU A 352 19.56 12.00 7.72
N VAL A 353 18.26 12.12 7.95
CA VAL A 353 17.22 11.83 6.95
C VAL A 353 17.39 12.72 5.72
N THR A 354 17.39 12.11 4.53
CA THR A 354 17.50 12.81 3.25
C THR A 354 16.21 12.79 2.44
N VAL A 355 15.35 11.81 2.72
CA VAL A 355 14.06 11.62 2.04
C VAL A 355 13.00 11.30 3.08
N PHE A 356 11.79 11.88 2.95
CA PHE A 356 10.67 11.36 3.73
C PHE A 356 9.47 11.03 2.86
N GLN A 357 8.76 9.98 3.25
CA GLN A 357 7.53 9.58 2.62
C GLN A 357 6.35 10.11 3.40
N TYR A 358 5.43 10.78 2.71
CA TYR A 358 4.30 11.47 3.32
C TYR A 358 2.94 11.06 2.74
N ILE A 359 1.91 11.38 3.50
CA ILE A 359 0.58 11.72 3.01
C ILE A 359 0.35 13.19 3.33
N GLY A 360 -0.47 13.90 2.52
CA GLY A 360 -0.64 15.36 2.62
C GLY A 360 -0.95 15.85 4.03
N GLU A 361 -1.67 15.05 4.82
CA GLU A 361 -2.01 15.36 6.21
C GLU A 361 -0.76 15.49 7.11
N LEU A 362 0.29 14.69 6.90
CA LEU A 362 1.55 14.83 7.65
C LEU A 362 2.20 16.20 7.38
N CYS A 363 2.24 16.61 6.13
CA CYS A 363 2.76 17.95 5.78
C CYS A 363 1.92 19.06 6.39
N ARG A 364 0.59 18.89 6.45
CA ARG A 364 -0.32 19.83 7.10
C ARG A 364 -0.04 19.94 8.61
N TYR A 365 0.19 18.83 9.28
CA TYR A 365 0.59 18.85 10.70
C TYR A 365 1.93 19.58 10.90
N LEU A 366 2.91 19.34 10.02
CA LEU A 366 4.22 20.01 10.12
C LEU A 366 4.11 21.53 9.97
N VAL A 367 3.38 22.02 8.95
CA VAL A 367 3.24 23.46 8.71
C VAL A 367 2.41 24.17 9.78
N ASN A 368 1.67 23.45 10.60
CA ASN A 368 0.85 23.98 11.69
C ASN A 368 1.55 23.89 13.07
N GLN A 369 2.74 23.29 13.15
CA GLN A 369 3.54 23.33 14.40
C GLN A 369 4.01 24.76 14.70
N PRO A 370 4.21 25.11 15.97
CA PRO A 370 4.92 26.35 16.33
C PRO A 370 6.26 26.43 15.60
N PRO A 371 6.73 27.63 15.19
CA PRO A 371 8.05 27.81 14.60
C PRO A 371 9.17 27.38 15.55
N SER A 372 10.23 26.77 14.99
CA SER A 372 11.45 26.40 15.71
C SER A 372 12.66 26.88 14.92
N GLU A 373 13.66 27.41 15.63
CA GLU A 373 14.92 27.88 15.00
C GLU A 373 15.64 26.75 14.25
N ALA A 374 15.51 25.52 14.73
CA ALA A 374 16.17 24.34 14.18
C ALA A 374 15.39 23.65 13.03
N GLU A 375 14.22 24.17 12.65
CA GLU A 375 13.37 23.48 11.65
C GLU A 375 13.92 23.47 10.22
N ARG A 376 14.98 24.28 9.94
CA ARG A 376 15.73 24.29 8.69
C ARG A 376 17.09 23.60 8.77
N ASP A 377 17.51 23.20 9.95
CA ASP A 377 18.74 22.46 10.17
C ASP A 377 18.53 20.97 9.92
N HIS A 378 18.40 20.57 8.65
CA HIS A 378 18.19 19.20 8.25
C HIS A 378 18.78 18.88 6.87
N LYS A 379 19.00 17.59 6.60
CA LYS A 379 19.49 17.08 5.30
C LYS A 379 18.37 16.64 4.34
N VAL A 380 17.10 16.84 4.70
CA VAL A 380 15.96 16.44 3.88
C VAL A 380 15.96 17.23 2.57
N ARG A 381 16.16 16.53 1.46
CA ARG A 381 16.19 17.08 0.09
C ARG A 381 14.95 16.73 -0.74
N LEU A 382 14.23 15.67 -0.34
CA LEU A 382 13.13 15.10 -1.12
C LEU A 382 12.00 14.64 -0.20
N ALA A 383 10.79 15.02 -0.56
CA ALA A 383 9.55 14.50 -0.01
C ALA A 383 8.81 13.74 -1.11
N VAL A 384 8.39 12.49 -0.84
CA VAL A 384 7.67 11.64 -1.80
C VAL A 384 6.38 11.17 -1.16
N GLY A 385 5.24 11.38 -1.82
CA GLY A 385 3.97 10.96 -1.22
C GLY A 385 2.77 11.27 -2.09
N SER A 386 1.61 11.40 -1.46
CA SER A 386 0.33 11.64 -2.13
C SER A 386 -0.62 12.47 -1.28
N GLY A 387 -1.52 13.19 -1.94
CA GLY A 387 -2.59 13.94 -1.30
C GLY A 387 -2.16 15.28 -0.72
N LEU A 388 -1.05 15.87 -1.16
CA LEU A 388 -0.60 17.18 -0.71
C LEU A 388 -1.35 18.30 -1.43
N ARG A 389 -2.09 19.07 -0.67
CA ARG A 389 -2.82 20.24 -1.19
C ARG A 389 -1.85 21.36 -1.63
N PRO A 390 -2.16 22.11 -2.70
CA PRO A 390 -1.30 23.17 -3.22
C PRO A 390 -0.95 24.25 -2.20
N ASP A 391 -1.90 24.67 -1.35
CA ASP A 391 -1.71 25.65 -0.28
C ASP A 391 -0.72 25.16 0.79
N THR A 392 -0.89 23.91 1.22
CA THR A 392 0.01 23.25 2.18
C THR A 392 1.40 23.03 1.59
N TRP A 393 1.49 22.68 0.31
CA TRP A 393 2.77 22.51 -0.41
C TRP A 393 3.57 23.81 -0.43
N GLU A 394 2.92 24.93 -0.79
CA GLU A 394 3.56 26.24 -0.80
C GLU A 394 4.08 26.63 0.58
N ARG A 395 3.23 26.50 1.60
CA ARG A 395 3.60 26.78 3.01
C ARG A 395 4.77 25.89 3.47
N PHE A 396 4.74 24.60 3.11
CA PHE A 396 5.77 23.64 3.47
C PHE A 396 7.14 24.03 2.92
N VAL A 397 7.24 24.28 1.61
CA VAL A 397 8.51 24.64 0.97
C VAL A 397 9.01 26.01 1.45
N ARG A 398 8.11 26.98 1.63
CA ARG A 398 8.46 28.30 2.16
C ARG A 398 9.04 28.22 3.57
N ARG A 399 8.45 27.38 4.42
CA ARG A 399 8.83 27.26 5.84
C ARG A 399 10.10 26.46 6.04
N PHE A 400 10.18 25.26 5.48
CA PHE A 400 11.22 24.27 5.76
C PHE A 400 12.39 24.28 4.78
N GLY A 401 12.37 25.13 3.77
CA GLY A 401 13.45 25.30 2.82
C GLY A 401 13.27 24.50 1.52
N PRO A 402 14.32 24.35 0.68
CA PRO A 402 14.23 23.87 -0.68
C PRO A 402 14.05 22.34 -0.77
N VAL A 403 13.09 21.79 -0.04
CA VAL A 403 12.72 20.37 -0.13
C VAL A 403 11.94 20.17 -1.43
N ARG A 404 12.46 19.32 -2.32
CA ARG A 404 11.75 18.93 -3.53
C ARG A 404 10.60 18.01 -3.18
N VAL A 405 9.40 18.33 -3.61
CA VAL A 405 8.21 17.52 -3.38
C VAL A 405 7.85 16.77 -4.67
N LEU A 406 7.69 15.47 -4.57
CA LEU A 406 7.18 14.60 -5.64
C LEU A 406 5.86 13.99 -5.20
N GLU A 407 4.79 14.48 -5.82
CA GLU A 407 3.46 13.95 -5.63
C GLU A 407 3.25 12.72 -6.50
N THR A 408 2.61 11.70 -5.95
CA THR A 408 2.28 10.47 -6.65
C THR A 408 0.79 10.17 -6.54
N TYR A 409 0.25 9.48 -7.52
CA TYR A 409 -1.12 9.02 -7.53
C TYR A 409 -1.16 7.53 -7.87
N GLY A 410 -2.04 6.80 -7.22
CA GLY A 410 -2.29 5.38 -7.46
C GLY A 410 -3.29 4.80 -6.46
N LEU A 411 -3.79 3.61 -6.78
CA LEU A 411 -4.73 2.85 -5.95
C LEU A 411 -4.12 1.51 -5.57
N THR A 412 -4.48 1.02 -4.39
CA THR A 412 -3.98 -0.26 -3.87
C THR A 412 -4.30 -1.42 -4.81
N GLU A 413 -5.54 -1.54 -5.27
CA GLU A 413 -6.00 -2.56 -6.23
C GLU A 413 -5.70 -2.20 -7.68
N GLY A 414 -5.43 -0.93 -7.97
CA GLY A 414 -5.30 -0.40 -9.31
C GLY A 414 -4.06 -0.87 -10.07
N ASN A 415 -4.10 -0.74 -11.38
CA ASN A 415 -3.02 -1.04 -12.29
C ASN A 415 -2.37 0.20 -12.92
N VAL A 416 -2.72 1.38 -12.41
CA VAL A 416 -2.20 2.68 -12.84
C VAL A 416 -1.58 3.43 -11.67
N ALA A 417 -0.46 4.09 -11.96
CA ALA A 417 0.17 5.05 -11.05
C ALA A 417 0.76 6.19 -11.85
N THR A 418 0.74 7.40 -11.30
CA THR A 418 1.42 8.56 -11.88
C THR A 418 2.40 9.17 -10.89
N ILE A 419 3.43 9.81 -11.41
CA ILE A 419 4.46 10.50 -10.63
C ILE A 419 4.65 11.89 -11.21
N ASN A 420 4.54 12.89 -10.37
CA ASN A 420 4.92 14.26 -10.69
C ASN A 420 6.45 14.43 -10.52
N TYR A 421 7.20 13.84 -11.44
CA TYR A 421 8.68 13.85 -11.42
C TYR A 421 9.31 15.23 -11.68
N THR A 422 8.50 16.21 -12.01
CA THR A 422 8.95 17.60 -12.21
C THR A 422 8.91 18.43 -10.94
N GLY A 423 8.09 18.06 -9.96
CA GLY A 423 7.82 18.85 -8.76
C GLY A 423 6.87 20.04 -9.03
N GLN A 424 6.07 19.98 -10.12
CA GLN A 424 5.07 21.02 -10.41
C GLN A 424 3.99 21.03 -9.33
N GLN A 425 3.84 22.13 -8.64
CA GLN A 425 2.89 22.28 -7.53
C GLN A 425 1.46 21.96 -7.96
N GLY A 426 0.77 21.16 -7.12
CA GLY A 426 -0.62 20.77 -7.32
C GLY A 426 -0.85 19.71 -8.41
N ALA A 427 0.19 19.25 -9.11
CA ALA A 427 0.09 18.16 -10.06
C ALA A 427 0.38 16.82 -9.38
N VAL A 428 -0.41 15.78 -9.69
CA VAL A 428 -0.23 14.40 -9.22
C VAL A 428 0.51 13.52 -10.24
N GLY A 429 0.82 14.07 -11.41
CA GLY A 429 1.53 13.37 -12.47
C GLY A 429 1.74 14.24 -13.69
N ARG A 430 2.41 13.66 -14.68
CA ARG A 430 2.61 14.29 -15.99
C ARG A 430 2.26 13.30 -17.10
N ALA A 431 1.36 13.70 -17.98
CA ALA A 431 0.86 12.91 -19.12
C ALA A 431 1.67 13.20 -20.40
N SER A 432 3.01 13.30 -20.29
CA SER A 432 3.84 13.48 -21.50
C SER A 432 3.70 12.26 -22.41
N TRP A 433 3.91 12.44 -23.72
CA TRP A 433 3.87 11.34 -24.69
C TRP A 433 4.82 10.21 -24.30
N LEU A 434 6.04 10.53 -23.83
CA LEU A 434 7.02 9.56 -23.37
C LEU A 434 6.53 8.78 -22.15
N TYR A 435 5.91 9.49 -21.19
CA TYR A 435 5.35 8.85 -20.01
C TYR A 435 4.23 7.87 -20.37
N LYS A 436 3.24 8.32 -21.17
CA LYS A 436 2.08 7.50 -21.58
C LYS A 436 2.48 6.26 -22.38
N ARG A 437 3.62 6.30 -23.09
CA ARG A 437 4.16 5.12 -23.77
C ARG A 437 4.69 4.05 -22.81
N LEU A 438 5.20 4.44 -21.65
CA LEU A 438 5.71 3.52 -20.64
C LEU A 438 4.64 3.10 -19.62
N PHE A 439 3.71 4.00 -19.32
CA PHE A 439 2.64 3.85 -18.33
C PHE A 439 1.33 4.35 -18.94
N PRO A 440 0.66 3.51 -19.75
CA PRO A 440 -0.52 3.93 -20.50
C PRO A 440 -1.73 4.18 -19.59
N PHE A 441 -2.41 5.30 -19.82
CA PHE A 441 -3.69 5.67 -19.23
C PHE A 441 -4.40 6.67 -20.14
N SER A 442 -5.70 6.88 -19.89
CA SER A 442 -6.52 7.87 -20.59
C SER A 442 -7.48 8.56 -19.62
N LEU A 443 -7.89 9.78 -19.99
CA LEU A 443 -9.02 10.46 -19.36
C LEU A 443 -10.19 10.39 -20.34
N ILE A 444 -11.33 9.90 -19.86
CA ILE A 444 -12.58 9.81 -20.63
C ILE A 444 -13.64 10.70 -20.00
N ARG A 445 -14.53 11.23 -20.83
CA ARG A 445 -15.67 12.02 -20.37
C ARG A 445 -16.58 11.19 -19.48
N TYR A 446 -17.03 11.78 -18.40
CA TYR A 446 -17.85 11.11 -17.41
C TYR A 446 -19.01 11.99 -17.00
N ASP A 447 -20.21 11.46 -17.01
CA ASP A 447 -21.39 12.14 -16.51
C ASP A 447 -21.59 11.79 -15.04
N VAL A 448 -21.35 12.78 -14.17
CA VAL A 448 -21.49 12.63 -12.72
C VAL A 448 -22.95 12.46 -12.27
N THR A 449 -23.90 12.83 -13.13
CA THR A 449 -25.35 12.72 -12.83
C THR A 449 -25.84 11.30 -13.04
N THR A 450 -25.44 10.67 -14.15
CA THR A 450 -25.80 9.28 -14.45
C THR A 450 -24.84 8.27 -13.83
N GLY A 451 -23.64 8.71 -13.43
CA GLY A 451 -22.61 7.83 -12.92
C GLY A 451 -21.92 6.97 -13.98
N GLU A 452 -21.97 7.38 -15.26
CA GLU A 452 -21.51 6.58 -16.39
C GLU A 452 -20.55 7.36 -17.32
N PRO A 453 -19.62 6.65 -18.00
CA PRO A 453 -18.80 7.25 -19.06
C PRO A 453 -19.66 7.67 -20.26
N ILE A 454 -19.37 8.86 -20.81
CA ILE A 454 -20.03 9.35 -22.03
C ILE A 454 -19.46 8.59 -23.23
N ARG A 455 -20.38 8.03 -24.07
CA ARG A 455 -20.04 7.24 -25.25
C ARG A 455 -20.49 7.93 -26.53
N ASP A 456 -19.76 7.70 -27.61
CA ASP A 456 -20.12 8.15 -28.96
C ASP A 456 -21.21 7.26 -29.59
N ALA A 457 -21.63 7.60 -30.81
CA ALA A 457 -22.63 6.84 -31.58
C ALA A 457 -22.20 5.40 -31.90
N ARG A 458 -20.92 5.07 -31.79
CA ARG A 458 -20.38 3.71 -31.99
C ARG A 458 -20.27 2.93 -30.67
N GLY A 459 -20.67 3.52 -29.56
CA GLY A 459 -20.59 2.92 -28.23
C GLY A 459 -19.22 3.02 -27.56
N HIS A 460 -18.26 3.76 -28.12
CA HIS A 460 -16.94 3.96 -27.54
C HIS A 460 -16.92 5.18 -26.62
N CYS A 461 -16.10 5.12 -25.56
CA CYS A 461 -15.93 6.25 -24.65
C CYS A 461 -15.24 7.43 -25.33
N VAL A 462 -15.70 8.63 -25.02
CA VAL A 462 -15.16 9.88 -25.56
C VAL A 462 -14.00 10.35 -24.69
N ALA A 463 -12.82 10.56 -25.26
CA ALA A 463 -11.67 11.15 -24.54
C ALA A 463 -11.95 12.61 -24.18
N THR A 464 -11.39 13.09 -23.06
CA THR A 464 -11.47 14.50 -22.66
C THR A 464 -10.58 15.40 -23.51
N SER A 465 -10.97 16.65 -23.62
CA SER A 465 -10.10 17.74 -24.08
C SER A 465 -9.16 18.21 -22.96
N SER A 466 -8.13 18.98 -23.33
CA SER A 466 -7.25 19.62 -22.34
C SER A 466 -8.05 20.59 -21.45
N GLY A 467 -7.83 20.52 -20.14
CA GLY A 467 -8.54 21.32 -19.15
C GLY A 467 -9.92 20.76 -18.74
N GLU A 468 -10.43 19.73 -19.41
CA GLU A 468 -11.69 19.09 -19.09
C GLU A 468 -11.50 17.99 -18.05
N PRO A 469 -12.30 17.96 -16.95
CA PRO A 469 -12.31 16.86 -16.01
C PRO A 469 -12.76 15.55 -16.67
N GLY A 470 -12.07 14.46 -16.35
CA GLY A 470 -12.44 13.15 -16.87
C GLY A 470 -12.04 12.00 -15.97
N LEU A 471 -12.75 10.90 -16.12
CA LEU A 471 -12.48 9.66 -15.41
C LEU A 471 -11.14 9.06 -15.89
N LEU A 472 -10.23 8.85 -14.96
CA LEU A 472 -8.96 8.18 -15.25
C LEU A 472 -9.20 6.69 -15.44
N VAL A 473 -8.77 6.17 -16.58
CA VAL A 473 -8.84 4.75 -16.91
C VAL A 473 -7.50 4.23 -17.43
N ALA A 474 -7.18 2.97 -17.16
CA ALA A 474 -5.95 2.36 -17.62
C ALA A 474 -6.20 0.99 -18.25
N PRO A 475 -5.51 0.63 -19.37
CA PRO A 475 -5.71 -0.64 -20.02
C PRO A 475 -5.30 -1.81 -19.11
N VAL A 476 -6.14 -2.84 -19.07
CA VAL A 476 -5.83 -4.10 -18.39
C VAL A 476 -5.09 -5.01 -19.37
N THR A 477 -3.84 -5.33 -19.05
CA THR A 477 -2.96 -6.15 -19.89
C THR A 477 -2.23 -7.19 -19.04
N GLN A 478 -1.57 -8.14 -19.68
CA GLN A 478 -0.70 -9.09 -18.96
C GLN A 478 0.44 -8.41 -18.19
N GLN A 479 0.92 -7.25 -18.65
CA GLN A 479 1.99 -6.48 -18.00
C GLN A 479 1.46 -5.53 -16.92
N SER A 480 0.19 -5.21 -16.97
CA SER A 480 -0.52 -4.32 -16.04
C SER A 480 -1.91 -4.89 -15.74
N PRO A 481 -1.98 -6.03 -15.02
CA PRO A 481 -3.23 -6.71 -14.73
C PRO A 481 -4.02 -6.01 -13.64
N PHE A 482 -5.32 -6.22 -13.64
CA PHE A 482 -6.18 -5.98 -12.50
C PHE A 482 -6.57 -7.33 -11.89
N LEU A 483 -6.16 -7.59 -10.65
CA LEU A 483 -6.42 -8.86 -9.97
C LEU A 483 -7.69 -8.84 -9.11
N GLY A 484 -8.28 -7.66 -8.94
CA GLY A 484 -9.48 -7.47 -8.13
C GLY A 484 -9.26 -7.72 -6.64
N TYR A 485 -10.30 -8.24 -6.02
CA TYR A 485 -10.36 -8.50 -4.59
C TYR A 485 -10.48 -10.00 -4.33
N ALA A 486 -10.20 -10.43 -3.10
CA ALA A 486 -10.53 -11.76 -2.64
C ALA A 486 -12.06 -11.87 -2.45
N GLY A 487 -12.60 -13.06 -2.69
CA GLY A 487 -14.04 -13.32 -2.62
C GLY A 487 -14.70 -13.39 -4.00
N PRO A 488 -16.01 -13.11 -4.09
CA PRO A 488 -16.76 -13.22 -5.33
C PRO A 488 -16.25 -12.28 -6.42
N PRO A 489 -16.20 -12.72 -7.69
CA PRO A 489 -15.71 -11.91 -8.82
C PRO A 489 -16.44 -10.57 -9.00
N GLU A 490 -17.70 -10.50 -8.57
CA GLU A 490 -18.56 -9.33 -8.65
C GLU A 490 -17.99 -8.13 -7.92
N LEU A 491 -17.22 -8.35 -6.84
CA LEU A 491 -16.55 -7.29 -6.08
C LEU A 491 -15.62 -6.42 -6.94
N GLY A 492 -15.09 -6.98 -8.02
CA GLY A 492 -14.19 -6.29 -8.95
C GLY A 492 -14.84 -5.86 -10.25
N GLN A 493 -16.03 -6.36 -10.60
CA GLN A 493 -16.65 -6.12 -11.93
C GLN A 493 -16.92 -4.63 -12.18
N GLY A 494 -17.42 -3.89 -11.19
CA GLY A 494 -17.66 -2.44 -11.29
C GLY A 494 -16.39 -1.60 -11.50
N LYS A 495 -15.20 -2.21 -11.36
CA LYS A 495 -13.91 -1.58 -11.64
C LYS A 495 -13.39 -1.83 -13.06
N LEU A 496 -14.15 -2.51 -13.91
CA LEU A 496 -13.77 -2.82 -15.27
C LEU A 496 -14.74 -2.20 -16.27
N LEU A 497 -14.21 -1.42 -17.21
CA LEU A 497 -14.93 -0.88 -18.35
C LEU A 497 -14.54 -1.67 -19.61
N LYS A 498 -15.54 -2.11 -20.35
CA LYS A 498 -15.38 -2.79 -21.64
C LYS A 498 -15.66 -1.84 -22.79
N ASP A 499 -15.07 -2.13 -23.94
CA ASP A 499 -15.31 -1.40 -25.20
C ASP A 499 -15.08 0.11 -25.03
N VAL A 500 -13.94 0.47 -24.39
CA VAL A 500 -13.63 1.86 -24.08
C VAL A 500 -13.26 2.62 -25.36
N PHE A 501 -12.29 2.13 -26.14
CA PHE A 501 -11.88 2.74 -27.40
C PHE A 501 -11.98 1.80 -28.59
N ARG A 502 -12.09 0.51 -28.34
CA ARG A 502 -12.18 -0.55 -29.38
C ARG A 502 -13.02 -1.71 -28.87
N PRO A 503 -13.72 -2.42 -29.75
CA PRO A 503 -14.41 -3.63 -29.36
C PRO A 503 -13.47 -4.63 -28.67
N GLY A 504 -13.87 -5.13 -27.49
CA GLY A 504 -13.14 -6.13 -26.73
C GLY A 504 -12.00 -5.60 -25.85
N ASP A 505 -11.67 -4.31 -25.87
CA ASP A 505 -10.72 -3.76 -24.93
C ASP A 505 -11.30 -3.69 -23.51
N VAL A 506 -10.42 -3.79 -22.51
CA VAL A 506 -10.81 -3.73 -21.10
C VAL A 506 -9.91 -2.72 -20.39
N PHE A 507 -10.54 -1.82 -19.65
CA PHE A 507 -9.86 -0.80 -18.88
C PHE A 507 -10.26 -0.87 -17.40
N PHE A 508 -9.30 -0.60 -16.54
CA PHE A 508 -9.54 -0.40 -15.13
C PHE A 508 -10.12 1.00 -14.90
N ASN A 509 -11.26 1.06 -14.21
CA ASN A 509 -11.92 2.27 -13.76
C ASN A 509 -11.39 2.66 -12.37
N THR A 510 -10.70 3.78 -12.29
CA THR A 510 -10.16 4.24 -11.01
C THR A 510 -11.26 4.75 -10.06
N GLY A 511 -12.34 5.31 -10.60
CA GLY A 511 -13.33 6.05 -9.84
C GLY A 511 -12.89 7.47 -9.49
N ASP A 512 -11.77 7.95 -10.07
CA ASP A 512 -11.22 9.28 -9.80
C ASP A 512 -11.27 10.15 -11.07
N LEU A 513 -11.72 11.39 -10.91
CA LEU A 513 -11.75 12.41 -11.95
C LEU A 513 -10.46 13.23 -11.87
N LEU A 514 -9.75 13.35 -12.98
CA LEU A 514 -8.55 14.17 -13.12
C LEU A 514 -8.70 15.15 -14.27
N VAL A 515 -7.94 16.24 -14.19
CA VAL A 515 -7.79 17.21 -15.28
C VAL A 515 -6.37 17.13 -15.83
N CYS A 516 -6.22 17.06 -17.15
CA CYS A 516 -4.94 17.21 -17.81
C CYS A 516 -4.87 18.61 -18.44
N ASP A 517 -3.93 19.44 -17.97
CA ASP A 517 -3.76 20.80 -18.51
C ASP A 517 -3.03 20.80 -19.87
N GLU A 518 -2.95 21.98 -20.52
CA GLU A 518 -2.28 22.15 -21.81
C GLU A 518 -0.79 21.78 -21.80
N GLN A 519 -0.14 21.81 -20.63
CA GLN A 519 1.24 21.43 -20.46
C GLN A 519 1.40 19.92 -20.18
N GLY A 520 0.30 19.18 -20.06
CA GLY A 520 0.28 17.75 -19.78
C GLY A 520 0.44 17.40 -18.29
N PHE A 521 0.17 18.33 -17.37
CA PHE A 521 0.11 18.01 -15.95
C PHE A 521 -1.26 17.47 -15.56
N LEU A 522 -1.24 16.39 -14.79
CA LEU A 522 -2.43 15.79 -14.22
C LEU A 522 -2.70 16.39 -12.84
N ARG A 523 -3.92 16.86 -12.64
CA ARG A 523 -4.41 17.37 -11.36
C ARG A 523 -5.60 16.53 -10.92
N PHE A 524 -5.61 16.18 -9.66
CA PHE A 524 -6.77 15.51 -9.06
C PHE A 524 -7.94 16.50 -8.99
N HIS A 525 -9.11 16.07 -9.43
CA HIS A 525 -10.34 16.88 -9.41
C HIS A 525 -11.28 16.41 -8.32
N ASP A 526 -11.79 15.16 -8.39
CA ASP A 526 -12.73 14.59 -7.41
C ASP A 526 -12.81 13.06 -7.51
N ARG A 527 -13.62 12.43 -6.68
CA ARG A 527 -14.00 11.02 -6.78
C ARG A 527 -15.42 10.84 -7.26
N THR A 528 -15.66 9.78 -8.04
CA THR A 528 -16.99 9.44 -8.55
C THR A 528 -17.84 8.66 -7.55
N GLY A 529 -17.25 8.14 -6.47
CA GLY A 529 -17.93 7.31 -5.48
C GLY A 529 -18.25 8.03 -4.18
N ASP A 530 -19.01 7.37 -3.33
CA ASP A 530 -19.48 7.92 -2.05
C ASP A 530 -18.44 7.91 -0.93
N THR A 531 -17.25 7.39 -1.21
CA THR A 531 -16.16 7.33 -0.24
C THR A 531 -15.56 8.72 -0.04
N TYR A 532 -15.45 9.17 1.19
CA TYR A 532 -14.72 10.38 1.52
C TYR A 532 -13.41 10.05 2.25
N ARG A 533 -12.45 11.00 2.20
CA ARG A 533 -11.16 10.85 2.86
C ARG A 533 -11.05 11.81 4.04
N TRP A 534 -10.68 11.27 5.21
CA TRP A 534 -10.45 12.05 6.41
C TRP A 534 -9.16 11.63 7.10
N LYS A 535 -8.26 12.59 7.36
CA LYS A 535 -6.97 12.36 8.04
C LYS A 535 -6.11 11.23 7.42
N GLY A 536 -6.15 11.14 6.09
CA GLY A 536 -5.39 10.11 5.36
C GLY A 536 -6.08 8.76 5.21
N GLU A 537 -7.17 8.51 5.95
CA GLU A 537 -7.97 7.29 5.87
C GLU A 537 -9.18 7.48 4.95
N ASN A 538 -9.49 6.44 4.18
CA ASN A 538 -10.69 6.40 3.38
C ASN A 538 -11.84 5.85 4.23
N VAL A 539 -12.98 6.54 4.18
CA VAL A 539 -14.18 6.17 4.92
C VAL A 539 -15.30 5.88 3.92
N ALA A 540 -15.82 4.67 3.96
CA ALA A 540 -16.99 4.31 3.18
C ALA A 540 -18.24 4.83 3.88
N THR A 541 -19.05 5.61 3.17
CA THR A 541 -20.28 6.19 3.76
C THR A 541 -21.26 5.09 4.19
N THR A 542 -21.32 4.00 3.45
CA THR A 542 -22.18 2.85 3.75
C THR A 542 -21.77 2.11 5.01
N GLU A 543 -20.44 1.92 5.24
CA GLU A 543 -19.92 1.29 6.47
C GLU A 543 -20.37 2.07 7.72
N VAL A 544 -20.26 3.39 7.63
CA VAL A 544 -20.69 4.27 8.73
C VAL A 544 -22.22 4.24 8.88
N ALA A 545 -22.96 4.30 7.78
CA ALA A 545 -24.42 4.29 7.79
C ALA A 545 -24.98 3.00 8.42
N GLU A 546 -24.45 1.83 8.07
CA GLU A 546 -24.89 0.54 8.63
C GLU A 546 -24.77 0.48 10.16
N VAL A 547 -23.70 1.08 10.71
CA VAL A 547 -23.52 1.14 12.16
C VAL A 547 -24.57 2.06 12.81
N PHE A 548 -24.87 3.19 12.17
CA PHE A 548 -25.88 4.11 12.67
C PHE A 548 -27.30 3.51 12.58
N GLU A 549 -27.62 2.83 11.49
CA GLU A 549 -28.93 2.23 11.24
C GLU A 549 -29.30 1.11 12.23
N ALA A 550 -28.31 0.54 12.92
CA ALA A 550 -28.52 -0.43 13.99
C ALA A 550 -29.11 0.19 15.27
N LEU A 551 -29.20 1.52 15.37
CA LEU A 551 -29.74 2.21 16.53
C LEU A 551 -31.26 2.39 16.40
N ASP A 552 -32.01 1.84 17.34
CA ASP A 552 -33.46 1.75 17.31
C ASP A 552 -34.20 3.11 17.26
N PHE A 553 -33.57 4.19 17.71
CA PHE A 553 -34.16 5.52 17.68
C PHE A 553 -34.00 6.24 16.33
N LEU A 554 -33.20 5.71 15.41
CA LEU A 554 -33.00 6.28 14.08
C LEU A 554 -33.96 5.67 13.06
N LEU A 555 -34.58 6.54 12.25
CA LEU A 555 -35.45 6.16 11.13
C LEU A 555 -34.65 6.13 9.82
N GLU A 556 -33.84 7.19 9.57
CA GLU A 556 -33.02 7.31 8.37
C GLU A 556 -31.67 7.91 8.75
N VAL A 557 -30.65 7.45 8.04
CA VAL A 557 -29.27 7.92 8.19
C VAL A 557 -28.69 8.18 6.81
N ASN A 558 -28.09 9.34 6.62
CA ASN A 558 -27.34 9.66 5.41
C ASN A 558 -25.94 10.16 5.80
N ILE A 559 -24.92 9.45 5.37
CA ILE A 559 -23.52 9.75 5.67
C ILE A 559 -22.86 10.34 4.42
N TYR A 560 -22.15 11.45 4.59
CA TYR A 560 -21.41 12.08 3.50
C TYR A 560 -20.24 12.89 4.03
N GLY A 561 -19.27 13.14 3.12
CA GLY A 561 -18.09 13.94 3.43
C GLY A 561 -18.36 15.43 3.22
N VAL A 562 -18.08 16.26 4.23
CA VAL A 562 -18.14 17.72 4.16
C VAL A 562 -16.74 18.34 4.24
N THR A 563 -16.53 19.39 3.45
CA THR A 563 -15.28 20.16 3.50
C THR A 563 -15.21 20.97 4.79
N VAL A 564 -14.09 20.85 5.50
CA VAL A 564 -13.83 21.63 6.70
C VAL A 564 -12.70 22.62 6.40
N PRO A 565 -12.91 23.93 6.56
CA PRO A 565 -11.86 24.91 6.32
C PRO A 565 -10.58 24.59 7.11
N GLY A 566 -9.42 24.65 6.46
CA GLY A 566 -8.12 24.38 7.07
C GLY A 566 -7.78 22.89 7.26
N HIS A 567 -8.63 21.98 6.81
CA HIS A 567 -8.37 20.54 6.86
C HIS A 567 -8.31 19.93 5.46
N GLU A 568 -7.48 18.92 5.32
CA GLU A 568 -7.39 18.14 4.09
C GLU A 568 -8.45 17.04 4.09
N GLY A 569 -9.03 16.77 2.91
CA GLY A 569 -10.10 15.79 2.75
C GLY A 569 -11.47 16.33 3.15
N ARG A 570 -12.38 15.40 3.47
CA ARG A 570 -13.75 15.70 3.90
C ARG A 570 -14.00 15.01 5.24
N ALA A 571 -14.54 15.73 6.22
CA ALA A 571 -14.97 15.14 7.48
C ALA A 571 -16.35 14.50 7.32
N GLY A 572 -16.58 13.38 7.99
CA GLY A 572 -17.89 12.75 8.00
C GLY A 572 -18.96 13.64 8.64
N MET A 573 -20.10 13.75 7.98
CA MET A 573 -21.34 14.29 8.52
C MET A 573 -22.42 13.21 8.44
N ALA A 574 -23.13 13.01 9.55
CA ALA A 574 -24.31 12.16 9.60
C ALA A 574 -25.57 13.04 9.68
N ALA A 575 -26.42 12.97 8.66
CA ALA A 575 -27.76 13.52 8.69
C ALA A 575 -28.71 12.43 9.18
N LEU A 576 -29.41 12.71 10.26
CA LEU A 576 -30.22 11.77 11.04
C LEU A 576 -31.70 12.18 11.06
N VAL A 577 -32.57 11.25 10.76
CA VAL A 577 -34.01 11.36 10.99
C VAL A 577 -34.37 10.45 12.15
N LEU A 578 -34.97 11.01 13.19
CA LEU A 578 -35.40 10.24 14.35
C LEU A 578 -36.74 9.55 14.09
N ARG A 579 -36.97 8.39 14.70
CA ARG A 579 -38.31 7.79 14.71
C ARG A 579 -39.29 8.67 15.47
N PRO A 580 -40.59 8.67 15.12
CA PRO A 580 -41.59 9.42 15.83
C PRO A 580 -41.53 9.14 17.34
N GLN A 581 -41.56 10.20 18.12
CA GLN A 581 -41.53 10.18 19.59
C GLN A 581 -40.19 9.70 20.21
N GLN A 582 -39.16 9.47 19.41
CA GLN A 582 -37.82 9.18 19.91
C GLN A 582 -36.99 10.47 20.02
N ALA A 583 -36.07 10.50 20.98
CA ALA A 583 -35.08 11.56 21.13
C ALA A 583 -33.68 11.03 20.75
N LEU A 584 -32.81 11.95 20.33
CA LEU A 584 -31.42 11.60 20.07
C LEU A 584 -30.69 11.31 21.39
N ASP A 585 -30.29 10.05 21.58
CA ASP A 585 -29.40 9.64 22.66
C ASP A 585 -27.95 9.70 22.19
N LEU A 586 -27.27 10.81 22.49
CA LEU A 586 -25.88 11.03 22.13
C LEU A 586 -24.92 10.06 22.85
N ALA A 587 -25.25 9.64 24.08
CA ALA A 587 -24.41 8.73 24.84
C ALA A 587 -24.44 7.32 24.24
N GLN A 588 -25.64 6.82 23.93
CA GLN A 588 -25.84 5.54 23.25
C GLN A 588 -25.22 5.58 21.84
N LEU A 589 -25.45 6.66 21.08
CA LEU A 589 -24.85 6.83 19.75
C LEU A 589 -23.32 6.79 19.84
N TYR A 590 -22.71 7.55 20.74
CA TYR A 590 -21.27 7.59 20.90
C TYR A 590 -20.70 6.22 21.29
N ALA A 591 -21.29 5.57 22.29
CA ALA A 591 -20.86 4.23 22.72
C ALA A 591 -20.92 3.23 21.56
N HIS A 592 -22.05 3.21 20.83
CA HIS A 592 -22.26 2.28 19.72
C HIS A 592 -21.29 2.56 18.55
N VAL A 593 -21.10 3.82 18.17
CA VAL A 593 -20.18 4.21 17.10
C VAL A 593 -18.71 3.91 17.48
N SER A 594 -18.34 4.20 18.74
CA SER A 594 -16.95 3.96 19.19
C SER A 594 -16.62 2.47 19.33
N GLU A 595 -17.62 1.64 19.58
CA GLU A 595 -17.45 0.18 19.66
C GLU A 595 -17.34 -0.49 18.28
N ASN A 596 -18.05 0.03 17.27
CA ASN A 596 -18.21 -0.63 15.98
C ASN A 596 -17.46 0.04 14.83
N LEU A 597 -16.94 1.26 15.00
CA LEU A 597 -16.17 1.97 13.98
C LEU A 597 -14.80 2.38 14.50
N PRO A 598 -13.77 2.40 13.64
CA PRO A 598 -12.50 3.02 13.96
C PRO A 598 -12.67 4.53 14.10
N SER A 599 -11.88 5.15 14.97
CA SER A 599 -12.03 6.57 15.36
C SER A 599 -11.92 7.57 14.19
N TYR A 600 -11.23 7.22 13.12
CA TYR A 600 -11.16 8.05 11.92
C TYR A 600 -12.47 8.08 11.12
N ALA A 601 -13.31 7.05 11.22
CA ALA A 601 -14.59 6.93 10.52
C ALA A 601 -15.74 7.59 11.26
N TRP A 602 -15.53 8.01 12.51
CA TRP A 602 -16.60 8.68 13.27
C TRP A 602 -16.99 10.00 12.62
N PRO A 603 -18.28 10.23 12.30
CA PRO A 603 -18.76 11.51 11.84
C PRO A 603 -18.41 12.63 12.85
N ARG A 604 -17.91 13.73 12.34
CA ARG A 604 -17.53 14.90 13.15
C ARG A 604 -18.68 15.87 13.33
N PHE A 605 -19.69 15.72 12.49
CA PHE A 605 -20.86 16.58 12.48
C PHE A 605 -22.11 15.71 12.45
N LEU A 606 -23.10 16.11 13.23
CA LEU A 606 -24.44 15.55 13.20
C LEU A 606 -25.41 16.63 12.74
N ARG A 607 -26.33 16.27 11.87
CA ARG A 607 -27.42 17.11 11.39
C ARG A 607 -28.74 16.39 11.67
N LEU A 608 -29.60 16.97 12.51
CA LEU A 608 -30.98 16.49 12.68
C LEU A 608 -31.86 17.06 11.58
N GLN A 609 -32.71 16.21 11.00
CA GLN A 609 -33.69 16.56 9.98
C GLN A 609 -35.11 16.32 10.50
#